data_2d2388a3a561a4d617321647838ec94b
#
_entry.id   2d2388a3a561a4d617321647838ec94b
#
_cell.length_a   1.000
_cell.length_b   1.000
_cell.length_c   1.000
_cell.angle_alpha   90.00
_cell.angle_beta   90.00
_cell.angle_gamma   90.00
#
_symmetry.space_group_name_H-M   'P 1'
#
loop_
_entity.id
_entity.type
_entity.pdbx_description
1 polymer ?
#
loop_
_entity_poly.entity_id
_entity_poly.type
_entity_poly.pdbx_seq_one_letter_code
_entity_poly.pdbx_strand_id
1 'polypeptide(L)'
;PEAWRWYHKNIGKGNCPIVDTWWQTETGGILITPLPGCTPTKPGSATLPFFGIKPTIIEAETGKAVEGNGVTGVLALSEPWPGQMRTIYGDHERFEETYFKLYPGYYFTGDGCRRDEDGYYWITGRVDDVINVSGHRIGTAEIESALVLHETIAEAAVVGYPHEIKGQGIYAYVSLMEGVIASDELKKTLIKFVRNE
;
A
#
# COMPACT_ATOMS: atom_id res chain seq x y z
N PRO A 1 -4.19 6.92 -6.98
CA PRO A 1 -4.36 8.34 -7.34
C PRO A 1 -5.66 8.63 -8.07
N GLU A 2 -6.09 7.77 -9.03
CA GLU A 2 -7.28 8.01 -9.86
C GLU A 2 -8.58 8.00 -9.07
N ALA A 3 -8.78 7.05 -8.17
CA ALA A 3 -9.93 7.02 -7.27
C ALA A 3 -10.01 8.30 -6.43
N TRP A 4 -8.89 8.79 -5.91
CA TRP A 4 -8.80 10.04 -5.17
C TRP A 4 -9.26 11.23 -6.01
N ARG A 5 -8.76 11.33 -7.26
CA ARG A 5 -9.16 12.41 -8.20
C ARG A 5 -10.64 12.33 -8.56
N TRP A 6 -11.14 11.10 -8.76
CA TRP A 6 -12.56 10.87 -9.03
C TRP A 6 -13.45 11.34 -7.88
N TYR A 7 -13.09 10.95 -6.63
CA TYR A 7 -13.80 11.41 -5.43
C TYR A 7 -13.77 12.93 -5.28
N HIS A 8 -12.59 13.53 -5.44
CA HIS A 8 -12.44 14.98 -5.35
C HIS A 8 -13.32 15.72 -6.38
N LYS A 9 -13.32 15.26 -7.63
CA LYS A 9 -14.08 15.85 -8.71
C LYS A 9 -15.58 15.61 -8.57
N ASN A 10 -16.01 14.36 -8.38
CA ASN A 10 -17.41 13.97 -8.53
C ASN A 10 -18.20 14.07 -7.21
N ILE A 11 -17.61 13.67 -6.10
CA ILE A 11 -18.24 13.73 -4.77
C ILE A 11 -17.94 15.07 -4.10
N GLY A 12 -16.67 15.43 -4.03
CA GLY A 12 -16.20 16.67 -3.42
C GLY A 12 -16.45 17.92 -4.26
N LYS A 13 -16.84 17.77 -5.53
CA LYS A 13 -17.09 18.86 -6.50
C LYS A 13 -15.95 19.89 -6.55
N GLY A 14 -14.71 19.44 -6.36
CA GLY A 14 -13.50 20.26 -6.31
C GLY A 14 -13.34 21.13 -5.05
N ASN A 15 -14.27 21.08 -4.10
CA ASN A 15 -14.27 21.97 -2.93
C ASN A 15 -13.99 21.22 -1.61
N CYS A 16 -14.30 19.92 -1.54
CA CYS A 16 -14.08 19.15 -0.33
C CYS A 16 -12.67 18.51 -0.36
N PRO A 17 -11.91 18.60 0.71
CA PRO A 17 -10.65 17.87 0.80
C PRO A 17 -10.91 16.37 0.84
N ILE A 18 -10.09 15.59 0.15
CA ILE A 18 -10.03 14.15 0.33
C ILE A 18 -8.98 13.87 1.40
N VAL A 19 -9.45 13.27 2.49
CA VAL A 19 -8.60 12.93 3.64
C VAL A 19 -8.18 11.47 3.51
N ASP A 20 -7.13 11.24 2.75
CA ASP A 20 -6.55 9.91 2.57
C ASP A 20 -5.81 9.51 3.86
N THR A 21 -6.15 8.38 4.46
CA THR A 21 -5.70 8.02 5.80
C THR A 21 -5.09 6.64 5.82
N TRP A 22 -4.08 6.45 6.68
CA TRP A 22 -3.61 5.12 7.01
C TRP A 22 -3.90 4.80 8.49
N TRP A 23 -4.47 3.63 8.70
CA TRP A 23 -4.74 3.04 10.01
C TRP A 23 -4.94 1.53 9.88
N GLN A 24 -4.94 0.85 10.99
CA GLN A 24 -5.28 -0.57 11.09
C GLN A 24 -6.27 -0.76 12.25
N THR A 25 -6.98 -1.87 12.28
CA THR A 25 -7.83 -2.22 13.44
C THR A 25 -7.01 -2.18 14.73
N GLU A 26 -5.79 -2.66 14.66
CA GLU A 26 -4.80 -2.76 15.74
C GLU A 26 -4.29 -1.40 16.21
N THR A 27 -4.39 -0.38 15.39
CA THR A 27 -3.92 0.96 15.78
C THR A 27 -4.93 1.74 16.61
N GLY A 28 -6.19 1.29 16.65
CA GLY A 28 -7.26 1.93 17.43
C GLY A 28 -7.66 3.32 16.94
N GLY A 29 -7.12 3.77 15.82
CA GLY A 29 -7.39 5.06 15.21
C GLY A 29 -6.42 5.38 14.08
N ILE A 30 -6.63 6.53 13.45
CA ILE A 30 -5.83 7.02 12.32
C ILE A 30 -4.44 7.46 12.80
N LEU A 31 -3.39 7.01 12.13
CA LEU A 31 -2.01 7.32 12.48
C LEU A 31 -1.29 8.22 11.45
N ILE A 32 -1.66 8.15 10.17
CA ILE A 32 -1.09 9.01 9.13
C ILE A 32 -2.26 9.60 8.34
N THR A 33 -2.31 10.93 8.22
CA THR A 33 -3.46 11.61 7.63
C THR A 33 -3.17 13.09 7.36
N PRO A 34 -3.70 13.69 6.28
CA PRO A 34 -3.68 15.14 6.13
C PRO A 34 -4.66 15.80 7.11
N LEU A 35 -4.33 17.00 7.53
CA LEU A 35 -5.24 17.87 8.27
C LEU A 35 -5.91 18.82 7.28
N PRO A 36 -7.24 18.77 7.11
CA PRO A 36 -7.97 19.64 6.20
C PRO A 36 -7.68 21.13 6.47
N GLY A 37 -7.36 21.88 5.42
CA GLY A 37 -7.00 23.29 5.52
C GLY A 37 -5.58 23.58 5.98
N CYS A 38 -4.83 22.57 6.43
CA CYS A 38 -3.46 22.74 6.93
C CYS A 38 -2.42 21.99 6.08
N THR A 39 -2.75 20.76 5.66
CA THR A 39 -1.81 19.90 4.94
C THR A 39 -2.13 19.92 3.44
N PRO A 40 -1.22 20.36 2.56
CA PRO A 40 -1.37 20.16 1.13
C PRO A 40 -1.49 18.65 0.82
N THR A 41 -2.48 18.26 0.02
CA THR A 41 -2.71 16.85 -0.29
C THR A 41 -2.07 16.43 -1.60
N LYS A 42 -1.61 15.19 -1.67
CA LYS A 42 -1.17 14.52 -2.90
C LYS A 42 -2.07 13.30 -3.14
N PRO A 43 -2.67 13.15 -4.32
CA PRO A 43 -3.58 12.04 -4.62
C PRO A 43 -2.97 10.66 -4.33
N GLY A 44 -3.51 9.93 -3.36
CA GLY A 44 -3.05 8.60 -2.95
C GLY A 44 -2.00 8.57 -1.84
N SER A 45 -1.59 9.74 -1.32
CA SER A 45 -0.70 9.82 -0.16
C SER A 45 -1.49 9.97 1.14
N ALA A 46 -1.15 9.19 2.16
CA ALA A 46 -1.65 9.39 3.52
C ALA A 46 -1.03 10.64 4.19
N THR A 47 -0.06 11.26 3.56
CA THR A 47 0.64 12.50 3.92
C THR A 47 1.52 12.39 5.16
N LEU A 48 1.18 13.06 6.25
CA LEU A 48 2.03 13.22 7.44
C LEU A 48 1.52 12.42 8.64
N PRO A 49 2.41 12.05 9.57
CA PRO A 49 2.01 11.41 10.81
C PRO A 49 1.06 12.32 11.62
N PHE A 50 0.05 11.72 12.24
CA PHE A 50 -0.76 12.41 13.22
C PHE A 50 0.05 12.72 14.49
N PHE A 51 -0.43 13.65 15.30
CA PHE A 51 0.29 14.12 16.48
C PHE A 51 0.69 12.99 17.43
N GLY A 52 1.97 12.95 17.80
CA GLY A 52 2.53 11.94 18.69
C GLY A 52 2.85 10.60 18.05
N ILE A 53 2.57 10.43 16.75
CA ILE A 53 2.86 9.20 16.02
C ILE A 53 4.24 9.30 15.37
N LYS A 54 5.05 8.24 15.51
CA LYS A 54 6.41 8.16 14.96
C LYS A 54 6.58 6.98 14.02
N PRO A 55 6.12 7.10 12.76
CA PRO A 55 6.37 6.10 11.75
C PRO A 55 7.83 6.09 11.36
N THR A 56 8.34 4.90 11.14
CA THR A 56 9.71 4.64 10.72
C THR A 56 9.66 3.72 9.50
N ILE A 57 10.48 3.97 8.50
CA ILE A 57 10.68 3.05 7.39
C ILE A 57 11.85 2.15 7.74
N ILE A 58 11.66 0.84 7.61
CA ILE A 58 12.64 -0.20 7.93
C ILE A 58 13.03 -0.89 6.63
N GLU A 59 14.32 -1.10 6.44
CA GLU A 59 14.84 -2.01 5.40
C GLU A 59 14.48 -3.46 5.76
N ALA A 60 13.73 -4.11 4.89
CA ALA A 60 13.13 -5.41 5.19
C ALA A 60 14.14 -6.52 5.53
N GLU A 61 15.32 -6.49 4.88
CA GLU A 61 16.34 -7.54 5.02
C GLU A 61 17.18 -7.38 6.28
N THR A 62 17.48 -6.14 6.66
CA THR A 62 18.39 -5.86 7.78
C THR A 62 17.68 -5.46 9.07
N GLY A 63 16.41 -5.10 9.00
CA GLY A 63 15.65 -4.56 10.13
C GLY A 63 16.10 -3.17 10.59
N LYS A 64 16.93 -2.48 9.82
CA LYS A 64 17.45 -1.16 10.16
C LYS A 64 16.51 -0.06 9.70
N ALA A 65 16.38 0.98 10.53
CA ALA A 65 15.66 2.18 10.15
C ALA A 65 16.36 2.89 8.98
N VAL A 66 15.58 3.30 7.99
CA VAL A 66 16.03 4.10 6.85
C VAL A 66 15.65 5.57 7.10
N GLU A 67 16.66 6.40 7.22
CA GLU A 67 16.48 7.82 7.46
C GLU A 67 16.38 8.64 6.18
N GLY A 68 15.91 9.90 6.30
CA GLY A 68 15.79 10.82 5.18
C GLY A 68 14.50 10.65 4.38
N ASN A 69 14.42 11.37 3.26
CA ASN A 69 13.30 11.36 2.32
C ASN A 69 13.70 10.64 1.02
N GLY A 70 12.73 10.37 0.14
CA GLY A 70 13.01 9.61 -1.09
C GLY A 70 13.30 8.12 -0.82
N VAL A 71 12.78 7.56 0.28
CA VAL A 71 13.13 6.21 0.75
C VAL A 71 11.90 5.28 0.72
N THR A 72 12.17 3.99 0.55
CA THR A 72 11.16 2.93 0.50
C THR A 72 11.56 1.77 1.41
N GLY A 73 10.58 1.13 2.03
CA GLY A 73 10.78 -0.04 2.87
C GLY A 73 9.49 -0.51 3.52
N VAL A 74 9.60 -1.08 4.70
CA VAL A 74 8.46 -1.54 5.51
C VAL A 74 8.07 -0.45 6.50
N LEU A 75 6.77 -0.20 6.64
CA LEU A 75 6.26 0.72 7.64
C LEU A 75 6.28 0.06 9.01
N ALA A 76 6.87 0.75 9.97
CA ALA A 76 6.84 0.39 11.38
C ALA A 76 6.61 1.64 12.25
N LEU A 77 6.25 1.45 13.50
CA LEU A 77 6.15 2.52 14.48
C LEU A 77 7.20 2.34 15.57
N SER A 78 7.98 3.39 15.82
CA SER A 78 9.11 3.34 16.77
C SER A 78 8.72 3.66 18.21
N GLU A 79 7.55 4.20 18.45
CA GLU A 79 7.04 4.52 19.79
C GLU A 79 5.58 4.07 19.94
N PRO A 80 5.18 3.68 21.16
CA PRO A 80 3.80 3.35 21.46
C PRO A 80 2.90 4.59 21.41
N TRP A 81 1.59 4.38 21.19
CA TRP A 81 0.58 5.42 21.20
C TRP A 81 -0.66 4.95 22.01
N PRO A 82 -1.52 5.86 22.48
CA PRO A 82 -2.63 5.50 23.37
C PRO A 82 -3.62 4.47 22.81
N GLY A 83 -3.87 4.50 21.50
CA GLY A 83 -4.82 3.59 20.82
C GLY A 83 -4.23 2.23 20.43
N GLN A 84 -2.95 1.98 20.68
CA GLN A 84 -2.29 0.74 20.30
C GLN A 84 -2.96 -0.47 20.93
N MET A 85 -3.21 -1.50 20.13
CA MET A 85 -3.66 -2.82 20.59
C MET A 85 -2.70 -3.39 21.65
N ARG A 86 -3.24 -4.00 22.69
CA ARG A 86 -2.45 -4.54 23.82
C ARG A 86 -2.31 -6.05 23.81
N THR A 87 -3.17 -6.73 23.07
CA THR A 87 -3.17 -8.19 22.96
C THR A 87 -4.17 -8.67 21.90
N ILE A 88 -4.06 -9.93 21.51
CA ILE A 88 -5.11 -10.68 20.82
C ILE A 88 -5.87 -11.47 21.89
N TYR A 89 -7.20 -11.44 21.87
CA TYR A 89 -8.02 -12.14 22.84
C TYR A 89 -7.72 -13.64 22.85
N GLY A 90 -7.31 -14.14 24.01
CA GLY A 90 -6.97 -15.55 24.22
C GLY A 90 -5.64 -16.01 23.59
N ASP A 91 -4.88 -15.13 22.96
CA ASP A 91 -3.64 -15.50 22.27
C ASP A 91 -2.59 -14.35 22.28
N HIS A 92 -2.04 -14.10 23.47
CA HIS A 92 -1.04 -13.04 23.64
C HIS A 92 0.27 -13.34 22.91
N GLU A 93 0.66 -14.60 22.85
CA GLU A 93 1.89 -15.02 22.14
C GLU A 93 1.84 -14.65 20.65
N ARG A 94 0.72 -14.90 19.99
CA ARG A 94 0.50 -14.49 18.61
C ARG A 94 0.58 -12.97 18.42
N PHE A 95 0.10 -12.20 19.39
CA PHE A 95 0.24 -10.74 19.38
C PHE A 95 1.71 -10.32 19.34
N GLU A 96 2.54 -10.86 20.22
CA GLU A 96 3.97 -10.56 20.26
C GLU A 96 4.69 -11.04 18.98
N GLU A 97 4.39 -12.24 18.53
CA GLU A 97 4.99 -12.83 17.33
C GLU A 97 4.68 -12.02 16.07
N THR A 98 3.43 -11.63 15.89
CA THR A 98 2.99 -10.95 14.68
C THR A 98 3.51 -9.52 14.58
N TYR A 99 3.51 -8.77 15.70
CA TYR A 99 3.71 -7.32 15.64
C TYR A 99 5.06 -6.85 16.19
N PHE A 100 5.80 -7.68 16.94
CA PHE A 100 7.03 -7.22 17.61
C PHE A 100 8.24 -8.13 17.42
N LYS A 101 8.05 -9.40 17.07
CA LYS A 101 9.15 -10.36 17.01
C LYS A 101 10.05 -10.17 15.78
N LEU A 102 9.45 -9.78 14.64
CA LEU A 102 10.18 -9.65 13.38
C LEU A 102 11.18 -8.49 13.41
N TYR A 103 10.79 -7.34 13.98
CA TYR A 103 11.64 -6.16 14.14
C TYR A 103 11.63 -5.70 15.59
N PRO A 104 12.52 -6.21 16.45
CA PRO A 104 12.54 -5.88 17.87
C PRO A 104 12.67 -4.39 18.12
N GLY A 105 11.81 -3.85 19.00
CA GLY A 105 11.75 -2.42 19.31
C GLY A 105 10.79 -1.60 18.44
N TYR A 106 10.16 -2.23 17.45
CA TYR A 106 9.17 -1.58 16.57
C TYR A 106 7.84 -2.34 16.59
N TYR A 107 6.75 -1.61 16.42
CA TYR A 107 5.49 -2.20 16.01
C TYR A 107 5.52 -2.41 14.48
N PHE A 108 5.44 -3.64 14.05
CA PHE A 108 5.42 -4.03 12.62
C PHE A 108 4.01 -3.96 12.06
N THR A 109 3.80 -3.18 11.01
CA THR A 109 2.47 -2.98 10.42
C THR A 109 2.08 -4.04 9.40
N GLY A 110 3.06 -4.68 8.79
CA GLY A 110 2.85 -5.56 7.64
C GLY A 110 2.62 -4.81 6.32
N ASP A 111 2.80 -3.50 6.30
CA ASP A 111 2.61 -2.67 5.12
C ASP A 111 3.94 -2.17 4.56
N GLY A 112 4.07 -2.18 3.24
CA GLY A 112 5.12 -1.47 2.51
C GLY A 112 4.84 0.02 2.48
N CYS A 113 5.88 0.82 2.49
CA CYS A 113 5.75 2.27 2.53
C CYS A 113 6.90 2.96 1.80
N ARG A 114 6.58 4.08 1.16
CA ARG A 114 7.53 5.04 0.64
C ARG A 114 7.33 6.38 1.33
N ARG A 115 8.42 7.04 1.71
CA ARG A 115 8.42 8.44 2.12
C ARG A 115 9.05 9.26 0.99
N ASP A 116 8.27 10.17 0.40
CA ASP A 116 8.71 10.96 -0.73
C ASP A 116 9.65 12.11 -0.31
N GLU A 117 10.11 12.91 -1.28
CA GLU A 117 11.05 14.01 -1.06
C GLU A 117 10.50 15.11 -0.13
N ASP A 118 9.18 15.26 -0.06
CA ASP A 118 8.51 16.21 0.85
C ASP A 118 8.21 15.60 2.23
N GLY A 119 8.61 14.36 2.46
CA GLY A 119 8.39 13.64 3.72
C GLY A 119 7.00 13.00 3.86
N TYR A 120 6.23 12.92 2.76
CA TYR A 120 4.89 12.35 2.77
C TYR A 120 4.93 10.83 2.63
N TYR A 121 4.07 10.15 3.37
CA TYR A 121 3.97 8.70 3.42
C TYR A 121 2.97 8.17 2.38
N TRP A 122 3.42 7.18 1.64
CA TRP A 122 2.67 6.45 0.61
C TRP A 122 2.66 4.98 0.95
N ILE A 123 1.48 4.42 1.19
CA ILE A 123 1.34 2.99 1.45
C ILE A 123 1.36 2.26 0.12
N THR A 124 2.29 1.32 -0.05
CA THR A 124 2.54 0.62 -1.31
C THR A 124 1.88 -0.76 -1.37
N GLY A 125 1.20 -1.15 -0.30
CA GLY A 125 0.50 -2.43 -0.18
C GLY A 125 1.02 -3.27 0.98
N ARG A 126 0.49 -4.49 1.12
CA ARG A 126 0.94 -5.44 2.13
C ARG A 126 2.30 -6.04 1.76
N VAL A 127 3.17 -6.27 2.75
CA VAL A 127 4.47 -6.96 2.52
C VAL A 127 4.29 -8.44 2.15
N ASP A 128 3.20 -9.05 2.58
CA ASP A 128 2.81 -10.42 2.26
C ASP A 128 2.19 -10.55 0.85
N ASP A 129 1.70 -9.45 0.27
CA ASP A 129 1.18 -9.39 -1.11
C ASP A 129 2.25 -9.06 -2.17
N VAL A 130 3.52 -9.06 -1.78
CA VAL A 130 4.63 -8.82 -2.72
C VAL A 130 4.97 -10.11 -3.47
N ILE A 131 4.94 -10.03 -4.79
CA ILE A 131 5.33 -11.12 -5.69
C ILE A 131 6.83 -10.99 -6.02
N ASN A 132 7.56 -12.09 -5.90
CA ASN A 132 9.00 -12.13 -6.19
C ASN A 132 9.23 -12.75 -7.57
N VAL A 133 9.37 -11.92 -8.60
CA VAL A 133 9.55 -12.34 -10.00
C VAL A 133 11.00 -12.11 -10.41
N SER A 134 11.75 -13.19 -10.63
CA SER A 134 13.16 -13.11 -11.08
C SER A 134 14.04 -12.20 -10.19
N GLY A 135 13.78 -12.18 -8.88
CA GLY A 135 14.51 -11.35 -7.92
C GLY A 135 13.95 -9.92 -7.76
N HIS A 136 12.97 -9.52 -8.55
CA HIS A 136 12.29 -8.25 -8.39
C HIS A 136 11.06 -8.42 -7.49
N ARG A 137 10.95 -7.56 -6.48
CA ARG A 137 9.79 -7.49 -5.58
C ARG A 137 8.79 -6.50 -6.15
N ILE A 138 7.63 -6.98 -6.53
CA ILE A 138 6.56 -6.20 -7.17
C ILE A 138 5.31 -6.33 -6.30
N GLY A 139 4.75 -5.21 -5.88
CA GLY A 139 3.48 -5.18 -5.16
C GLY A 139 2.31 -5.54 -6.08
N THR A 140 1.39 -6.40 -5.60
CA THR A 140 0.19 -6.73 -6.38
C THR A 140 -0.62 -5.48 -6.70
N ALA A 141 -0.74 -4.56 -5.74
CA ALA A 141 -1.47 -3.31 -5.87
C ALA A 141 -0.92 -2.38 -6.99
N GLU A 142 0.37 -2.44 -7.29
CA GLU A 142 0.96 -1.65 -8.40
C GLU A 142 0.44 -2.15 -9.75
N ILE A 143 0.43 -3.47 -9.93
CA ILE A 143 -0.07 -4.11 -11.16
C ILE A 143 -1.58 -3.93 -11.29
N GLU A 144 -2.32 -4.08 -10.20
CA GLU A 144 -3.77 -3.85 -10.15
C GLU A 144 -4.10 -2.41 -10.55
N SER A 145 -3.38 -1.44 -9.99
CA SER A 145 -3.54 -0.02 -10.30
C SER A 145 -3.25 0.26 -11.77
N ALA A 146 -2.18 -0.32 -12.33
CA ALA A 146 -1.85 -0.18 -13.74
C ALA A 146 -2.95 -0.78 -14.64
N LEU A 147 -3.48 -1.95 -14.30
CA LEU A 147 -4.57 -2.58 -15.06
C LEU A 147 -5.84 -1.73 -15.07
N VAL A 148 -6.23 -1.16 -13.94
CA VAL A 148 -7.45 -0.33 -13.82
C VAL A 148 -7.33 1.00 -14.57
N LEU A 149 -6.13 1.46 -14.91
CA LEU A 149 -5.96 2.63 -15.80
C LEU A 149 -6.42 2.36 -17.23
N HIS A 150 -6.50 1.09 -17.64
CA HIS A 150 -6.96 0.76 -18.99
C HIS A 150 -8.49 0.87 -19.07
N GLU A 151 -9.00 1.60 -20.07
CA GLU A 151 -10.43 1.93 -20.26
C GLU A 151 -11.39 0.73 -20.29
N THR A 152 -10.89 -0.46 -20.61
CA THR A 152 -11.70 -1.68 -20.69
C THR A 152 -11.80 -2.44 -19.36
N ILE A 153 -11.09 -2.04 -18.32
CA ILE A 153 -11.00 -2.75 -17.04
C ILE A 153 -11.82 -2.03 -15.97
N ALA A 154 -12.74 -2.75 -15.34
CA ALA A 154 -13.51 -2.25 -14.19
C ALA A 154 -12.79 -2.54 -12.87
N GLU A 155 -12.25 -3.76 -12.71
CA GLU A 155 -11.55 -4.22 -11.52
C GLU A 155 -10.42 -5.17 -11.90
N ALA A 156 -9.38 -5.21 -11.09
CA ALA A 156 -8.28 -6.16 -11.21
C ALA A 156 -7.90 -6.73 -9.84
N ALA A 157 -7.50 -8.01 -9.82
CA ALA A 157 -6.90 -8.67 -8.68
C ALA A 157 -5.68 -9.45 -9.15
N VAL A 158 -4.57 -9.33 -8.45
CA VAL A 158 -3.29 -9.93 -8.83
C VAL A 158 -2.80 -10.88 -7.74
N VAL A 159 -2.35 -12.06 -8.16
CA VAL A 159 -1.76 -13.05 -7.26
C VAL A 159 -0.45 -13.59 -7.84
N GLY A 160 0.46 -13.95 -6.94
CA GLY A 160 1.65 -14.72 -7.30
C GLY A 160 1.32 -16.21 -7.40
N TYR A 161 1.94 -16.89 -8.34
CA TYR A 161 1.91 -18.36 -8.40
C TYR A 161 3.32 -18.93 -8.55
N PRO A 162 3.60 -20.15 -8.06
CA PRO A 162 4.91 -20.77 -8.20
C PRO A 162 5.30 -20.93 -9.68
N HIS A 163 6.52 -20.51 -10.04
CA HIS A 163 7.05 -20.62 -11.40
C HIS A 163 8.47 -21.19 -11.38
N GLU A 164 8.72 -22.26 -12.08
CA GLU A 164 9.98 -23.05 -12.00
C GLU A 164 11.24 -22.25 -12.30
N ILE A 165 11.18 -21.23 -13.18
CA ILE A 165 12.36 -20.46 -13.58
C ILE A 165 12.43 -19.10 -12.85
N LYS A 166 11.28 -18.48 -12.56
CA LYS A 166 11.19 -17.10 -12.07
C LYS A 166 10.97 -17.00 -10.56
N GLY A 167 10.85 -18.14 -9.86
CA GLY A 167 10.41 -18.22 -8.48
C GLY A 167 8.89 -18.05 -8.39
N GLN A 168 8.38 -16.89 -8.74
CA GLN A 168 6.94 -16.64 -8.87
C GLN A 168 6.62 -16.05 -10.24
N GLY A 169 5.42 -16.39 -10.74
CA GLY A 169 4.78 -15.75 -11.89
C GLY A 169 3.64 -14.86 -11.42
N ILE A 170 3.25 -13.91 -12.23
CA ILE A 170 2.14 -13.00 -11.98
C ILE A 170 0.90 -13.55 -12.69
N TYR A 171 -0.20 -13.67 -11.94
CA TYR A 171 -1.51 -13.98 -12.50
C TYR A 171 -2.48 -12.87 -12.12
N ALA A 172 -3.12 -12.27 -13.14
CA ALA A 172 -4.09 -11.22 -12.97
C ALA A 172 -5.49 -11.69 -13.38
N TYR A 173 -6.45 -11.49 -12.50
CA TYR A 173 -7.87 -11.57 -12.78
C TYR A 173 -8.37 -10.16 -13.10
N VAL A 174 -9.21 -10.02 -14.12
CA VAL A 174 -9.79 -8.73 -14.49
C VAL A 174 -11.28 -8.86 -14.72
N SER A 175 -12.03 -7.89 -14.21
CA SER A 175 -13.43 -7.66 -14.59
C SER A 175 -13.46 -6.60 -15.70
N LEU A 176 -14.10 -6.92 -16.81
CA LEU A 176 -14.20 -5.99 -17.92
C LEU A 176 -15.34 -4.98 -17.70
N MET A 177 -15.20 -3.81 -18.28
CA MET A 177 -16.28 -2.83 -18.35
C MET A 177 -17.49 -3.40 -19.11
N GLU A 178 -18.69 -2.92 -18.80
CA GLU A 178 -19.92 -3.34 -19.45
C GLU A 178 -19.83 -3.14 -20.99
N GLY A 179 -20.20 -4.19 -21.73
CA GLY A 179 -20.14 -4.18 -23.20
C GLY A 179 -18.80 -4.57 -23.80
N VAL A 180 -17.74 -4.75 -22.99
CA VAL A 180 -16.44 -5.21 -23.48
C VAL A 180 -16.42 -6.75 -23.54
N ILE A 181 -15.97 -7.30 -24.67
CA ILE A 181 -15.88 -8.74 -24.88
C ILE A 181 -14.44 -9.22 -24.65
N ALA A 182 -14.29 -10.26 -23.84
CA ALA A 182 -12.99 -10.90 -23.63
C ALA A 182 -12.44 -11.52 -24.92
N SER A 183 -11.18 -11.24 -25.23
CA SER A 183 -10.48 -11.83 -26.37
C SER A 183 -8.99 -12.01 -26.10
N ASP A 184 -8.33 -12.86 -26.87
CA ASP A 184 -6.87 -13.03 -26.79
C ASP A 184 -6.11 -11.79 -27.22
N GLU A 185 -6.67 -10.98 -28.11
CA GLU A 185 -6.14 -9.68 -28.53
C GLU A 185 -6.15 -8.69 -27.37
N LEU A 186 -7.29 -8.60 -26.66
CA LEU A 186 -7.40 -7.74 -25.48
C LEU A 186 -6.40 -8.18 -24.40
N LYS A 187 -6.27 -9.48 -24.14
CA LYS A 187 -5.27 -10.00 -23.20
C LYS A 187 -3.85 -9.59 -23.56
N LYS A 188 -3.45 -9.67 -24.83
CA LYS A 188 -2.12 -9.23 -25.29
C LYS A 188 -1.93 -7.74 -25.13
N THR A 189 -2.97 -6.96 -25.40
CA THR A 189 -2.98 -5.50 -25.22
C THR A 189 -2.77 -5.12 -23.77
N LEU A 190 -3.50 -5.73 -22.84
CA LEU A 190 -3.37 -5.49 -21.40
C LEU A 190 -1.96 -5.85 -20.88
N ILE A 191 -1.41 -6.98 -21.30
CA ILE A 191 -0.04 -7.38 -20.93
C ILE A 191 0.99 -6.34 -21.40
N LYS A 192 0.80 -5.82 -22.62
CA LYS A 192 1.70 -4.78 -23.15
C LYS A 192 1.52 -3.45 -22.44
N PHE A 193 0.28 -3.10 -22.12
CA PHE A 193 -0.05 -1.87 -21.39
C PHE A 193 0.63 -1.83 -20.03
N VAL A 194 0.43 -2.86 -19.20
CA VAL A 194 1.04 -2.94 -17.84
C VAL A 194 2.57 -2.94 -17.87
N ARG A 195 3.20 -3.39 -18.95
CA ARG A 195 4.67 -3.35 -19.08
C ARG A 195 5.24 -1.98 -19.40
N ASN A 196 4.40 -1.07 -19.87
CA ASN A 196 4.81 0.27 -20.28
C ASN A 196 4.49 1.32 -19.21
N GLU A 197 3.60 0.99 -18.27
CA GLU A 197 3.30 1.79 -17.08
C GLU A 197 4.27 1.47 -15.93
#